data_6641f0471984911ec3427170c62d3770
#
_entry.id   6641f0471984911ec3427170c62d3770
#
_cell.length_a   1.000
_cell.length_b   1.000
_cell.length_c   1.000
_cell.angle_alpha   90.00
_cell.angle_beta   90.00
_cell.angle_gamma   90.00
#
_symmetry.space_group_name_H-M   'P 1'
#
loop_
_entity.id
_entity.type
_entity.pdbx_description
1 polymer ?
#
loop_
_entity_poly.entity_id
_entity_poly.type
_entity_poly.pdbx_seq_one_letter_code
_entity_poly.pdbx_strand_id
1 'polypeptide(L)'
;MKRTMRKMAVCGAVLSLGGLSAFGAADLDAAIGWLEAKGGEIVRKAERKMDDGRTVYAPQAGDWYKAAWLRDYAMTQAGGLIPKEHQNGVAELYLSAVTPEGDGFDCIKFDGSVMQRPGYNRISGKPVMDGYTYVTAVIYETWKQTGDAQWLKPEVLDTLAKMLDRMPHRNGLPWINPEEPHERAPWGFNDSVQMTGNLFFMSLLEIRARRELATLLTAAGRPDAEIAAQRQRATELVLLVNRTFWDDAFGLYRAATVRCRQHDVWGSAYAVWLGVAPDDRADRIARYFRDHYEGIVQRGQIRHMPAGEYWDKTCWDKKDHYQNGHFWGTPTGWFCWTLERVAPSLVDKTVADLIADYKARGPNERVFGETTSCPEYLTSVATPLQGLKRLQAARKGL
;
A
#
# COMPACT_ATOMS: atom_id res chain seq x y z
N MET A 1 -50.10 -37.29 -41.04
CA MET A 1 -48.87 -36.46 -40.75
C MET A 1 -48.43 -36.71 -39.34
N LYS A 2 -47.41 -37.55 -39.12
CA LYS A 2 -46.87 -37.87 -37.76
C LYS A 2 -45.70 -36.94 -37.46
N ARG A 3 -45.82 -36.13 -36.40
CA ARG A 3 -44.71 -35.29 -35.89
C ARG A 3 -43.89 -36.09 -34.87
N THR A 4 -42.68 -36.38 -35.22
CA THR A 4 -41.70 -37.06 -34.37
C THR A 4 -41.06 -36.03 -33.41
N MET A 5 -41.28 -36.18 -32.11
CA MET A 5 -40.56 -35.41 -31.07
C MET A 5 -39.19 -36.07 -30.83
N ARG A 6 -38.12 -35.33 -31.11
CA ARG A 6 -36.76 -35.66 -30.68
C ARG A 6 -36.56 -35.23 -29.22
N LYS A 7 -36.29 -36.18 -28.37
CA LYS A 7 -35.80 -35.96 -27.01
C LYS A 7 -34.33 -35.54 -27.08
N MET A 8 -34.00 -34.31 -26.66
CA MET A 8 -32.62 -33.90 -26.37
C MET A 8 -32.24 -34.41 -25.00
N ALA A 9 -31.26 -35.29 -24.93
CA ALA A 9 -30.58 -35.69 -23.69
C ALA A 9 -29.62 -34.54 -23.26
N VAL A 10 -29.87 -33.97 -22.09
CA VAL A 10 -28.92 -33.03 -21.44
C VAL A 10 -27.91 -33.90 -20.72
N CYS A 11 -26.69 -34.01 -21.25
CA CYS A 11 -25.54 -34.56 -20.54
C CYS A 11 -25.10 -33.54 -19.50
N GLY A 12 -25.46 -33.76 -18.26
CA GLY A 12 -24.90 -33.03 -17.11
C GLY A 12 -23.45 -33.48 -16.88
N ALA A 13 -22.50 -32.66 -17.27
CA ALA A 13 -21.11 -32.83 -16.82
C ALA A 13 -21.03 -32.43 -15.34
N VAL A 14 -20.93 -33.40 -14.47
CA VAL A 14 -20.53 -33.22 -13.09
C VAL A 14 -19.03 -32.87 -13.11
N LEU A 15 -18.72 -31.57 -13.03
CA LEU A 15 -17.38 -31.12 -12.71
C LEU A 15 -17.07 -31.58 -11.29
N SER A 16 -16.28 -32.61 -11.15
CA SER A 16 -15.66 -33.00 -9.87
C SER A 16 -14.85 -31.80 -9.37
N LEU A 17 -15.28 -31.22 -8.25
CA LEU A 17 -14.49 -30.32 -7.43
C LEU A 17 -13.29 -31.15 -6.91
N GLY A 18 -12.22 -31.17 -7.70
CA GLY A 18 -10.92 -31.70 -7.33
C GLY A 18 -10.39 -30.96 -6.11
N GLY A 19 -10.03 -31.73 -5.09
CA GLY A 19 -9.59 -31.39 -3.76
C GLY A 19 -8.95 -30.02 -3.59
N LEU A 20 -9.63 -29.14 -2.87
CA LEU A 20 -9.03 -28.06 -2.13
C LEU A 20 -8.19 -28.70 -1.02
N SER A 21 -6.90 -28.94 -1.27
CA SER A 21 -5.97 -29.26 -0.19
C SER A 21 -5.95 -28.05 0.76
N ALA A 22 -6.35 -28.27 2.00
CA ALA A 22 -6.23 -27.27 3.05
C ALA A 22 -4.76 -26.86 3.16
N PHE A 23 -4.45 -25.62 2.80
CA PHE A 23 -3.15 -25.00 3.10
C PHE A 23 -3.08 -24.89 4.64
N GLY A 24 -2.18 -25.63 5.27
CA GLY A 24 -2.01 -25.64 6.72
C GLY A 24 -1.01 -24.57 7.19
N ALA A 25 -0.85 -24.47 8.51
CA ALA A 25 0.13 -23.56 9.12
C ALA A 25 1.56 -23.75 8.58
N ALA A 26 1.94 -24.96 8.20
CA ALA A 26 3.22 -25.29 7.57
C ALA A 26 3.42 -24.63 6.20
N ASP A 27 2.34 -24.43 5.45
CA ASP A 27 2.39 -23.80 4.12
C ASP A 27 2.57 -22.29 4.22
N LEU A 28 2.01 -21.66 5.26
CA LEU A 28 2.22 -20.23 5.54
C LEU A 28 3.67 -19.95 5.93
N ASP A 29 4.27 -20.81 6.75
CA ASP A 29 5.69 -20.73 7.13
C ASP A 29 6.59 -20.88 5.90
N ALA A 30 6.27 -21.80 5.00
CA ALA A 30 7.00 -22.00 3.74
C ALA A 30 6.86 -20.79 2.79
N ALA A 31 5.66 -20.18 2.72
CA ALA A 31 5.42 -18.98 1.92
C ALA A 31 6.22 -17.78 2.45
N ILE A 32 6.24 -17.57 3.77
CA ILE A 32 7.04 -16.54 4.44
C ILE A 32 8.53 -16.73 4.15
N GLY A 33 9.06 -17.95 4.37
CA GLY A 33 10.48 -18.25 4.11
C GLY A 33 10.88 -18.03 2.65
N TRP A 34 9.99 -18.37 1.71
CA TRP A 34 10.23 -18.11 0.28
C TRP A 34 10.26 -16.61 -0.03
N LEU A 35 9.30 -15.83 0.51
CA LEU A 35 9.25 -14.37 0.32
C LEU A 35 10.47 -13.68 0.95
N GLU A 36 10.94 -14.12 2.11
CA GLU A 36 12.17 -13.61 2.73
C GLU A 36 13.40 -13.85 1.87
N ALA A 37 13.56 -15.08 1.39
CA ALA A 37 14.70 -15.46 0.55
C ALA A 37 14.68 -14.67 -0.78
N LYS A 38 13.52 -14.64 -1.46
CA LYS A 38 13.36 -13.92 -2.74
C LYS A 38 13.48 -12.41 -2.56
N GLY A 39 12.88 -11.86 -1.51
CA GLY A 39 12.99 -10.44 -1.17
C GLY A 39 14.44 -10.02 -0.90
N GLY A 40 15.19 -10.81 -0.14
CA GLY A 40 16.62 -10.57 0.09
C GLY A 40 17.46 -10.64 -1.20
N GLU A 41 17.13 -11.54 -2.13
CA GLU A 41 17.77 -11.58 -3.46
C GLU A 41 17.51 -10.28 -4.24
N ILE A 42 16.24 -9.85 -4.29
CA ILE A 42 15.85 -8.64 -5.05
C ILE A 42 16.45 -7.39 -4.42
N VAL A 43 16.45 -7.27 -3.08
CA VAL A 43 17.07 -6.12 -2.37
C VAL A 43 18.54 -5.97 -2.75
N ARG A 44 19.32 -7.06 -2.74
CA ARG A 44 20.73 -7.01 -3.17
C ARG A 44 20.91 -6.52 -4.61
N LYS A 45 20.01 -6.93 -5.52
CA LYS A 45 20.02 -6.46 -6.91
C LYS A 45 19.52 -5.03 -7.08
N ALA A 46 18.64 -4.57 -6.19
CA ALA A 46 18.04 -3.23 -6.21
C ALA A 46 18.93 -2.18 -5.55
N GLU A 47 20.00 -2.61 -4.85
CA GLU A 47 20.97 -1.71 -4.25
C GLU A 47 21.66 -0.87 -5.32
N ARG A 48 21.78 0.42 -5.06
CA ARG A 48 22.46 1.40 -5.93
C ARG A 48 23.40 2.27 -5.11
N LYS A 49 24.48 2.70 -5.72
CA LYS A 49 25.34 3.74 -5.18
C LYS A 49 24.96 5.07 -5.81
N MET A 50 24.79 6.07 -4.98
CA MET A 50 24.69 7.46 -5.41
C MET A 50 26.08 8.01 -5.79
N ASP A 51 26.10 9.14 -6.50
CA ASP A 51 27.36 9.80 -6.90
C ASP A 51 28.22 10.21 -5.70
N ASP A 52 27.61 10.45 -4.53
CA ASP A 52 28.31 10.75 -3.27
C ASP A 52 28.71 9.51 -2.46
N GLY A 53 28.50 8.32 -3.00
CA GLY A 53 28.88 7.03 -2.41
C GLY A 53 27.86 6.42 -1.45
N ARG A 54 26.76 7.13 -1.10
CA ARG A 54 25.68 6.58 -0.26
C ARG A 54 24.98 5.42 -0.93
N THR A 55 24.53 4.47 -0.11
CA THR A 55 23.72 3.33 -0.58
C THR A 55 22.25 3.67 -0.52
N VAL A 56 21.53 3.42 -1.61
CA VAL A 56 20.06 3.55 -1.71
C VAL A 56 19.48 2.34 -2.43
N TYR A 57 18.14 2.26 -2.48
CA TYR A 57 17.43 1.15 -3.11
C TYR A 57 16.46 1.67 -4.15
N ALA A 58 16.56 1.14 -5.37
CA ALA A 58 15.53 1.31 -6.39
C ALA A 58 14.30 0.45 -6.04
N PRO A 59 13.08 0.79 -6.47
CA PRO A 59 11.89 -0.06 -6.27
C PRO A 59 11.98 -1.45 -6.90
N GLN A 60 12.94 -1.65 -7.82
CA GLN A 60 13.03 -2.82 -8.67
C GLN A 60 14.50 -3.16 -8.95
N ALA A 61 14.81 -4.45 -9.12
CA ALA A 61 16.18 -4.95 -9.30
C ALA A 61 16.84 -4.55 -10.63
N GLY A 62 16.05 -4.19 -11.66
CA GLY A 62 16.56 -3.78 -12.98
C GLY A 62 16.67 -2.27 -13.13
N ASP A 63 16.63 -1.84 -14.39
CA ASP A 63 16.87 -0.45 -14.79
C ASP A 63 15.62 0.38 -15.11
N TRP A 64 14.44 -0.08 -14.74
CA TRP A 64 13.18 0.66 -14.97
C TRP A 64 13.12 1.94 -14.14
N TYR A 65 13.59 1.88 -12.91
CA TYR A 65 13.58 3.01 -11.99
C TYR A 65 14.99 3.59 -11.84
N LYS A 66 15.11 4.90 -12.09
CA LYS A 66 16.37 5.65 -12.03
C LYS A 66 16.47 6.53 -10.78
N ALA A 67 15.77 6.16 -9.73
CA ALA A 67 15.74 6.90 -8.46
C ALA A 67 15.35 5.96 -7.30
N ALA A 68 15.53 6.44 -6.08
CA ALA A 68 15.05 5.85 -4.85
C ALA A 68 13.70 6.48 -4.48
N TRP A 69 12.60 5.75 -4.68
CA TRP A 69 11.25 6.20 -4.34
C TRP A 69 10.98 6.04 -2.85
N LEU A 70 10.52 7.11 -2.23
CA LEU A 70 10.30 7.18 -0.78
C LEU A 70 9.26 6.15 -0.31
N ARG A 71 8.10 6.05 -0.98
CA ARG A 71 7.04 5.11 -0.59
C ARG A 71 7.45 3.64 -0.75
N ASP A 72 8.15 3.33 -1.84
CA ASP A 72 8.61 1.97 -2.12
C ASP A 72 9.64 1.52 -1.09
N TYR A 73 10.56 2.42 -0.75
CA TYR A 73 11.54 2.17 0.31
C TYR A 73 10.85 1.95 1.66
N ALA A 74 9.94 2.85 2.06
CA ALA A 74 9.24 2.75 3.33
C ALA A 74 8.45 1.44 3.47
N MET A 75 7.78 0.99 2.41
CA MET A 75 7.06 -0.29 2.39
C MET A 75 8.02 -1.48 2.44
N THR A 76 9.14 -1.41 1.73
CA THR A 76 10.16 -2.47 1.72
C THR A 76 10.84 -2.60 3.08
N GLN A 77 11.15 -1.48 3.73
CA GLN A 77 11.71 -1.41 5.07
C GLN A 77 10.74 -2.00 6.11
N ALA A 78 9.46 -1.63 6.05
CA ALA A 78 8.42 -2.15 6.95
C ALA A 78 8.22 -3.67 6.79
N GLY A 79 8.52 -4.24 5.62
CA GLY A 79 8.58 -5.69 5.38
C GLY A 79 9.80 -6.37 6.00
N GLY A 80 10.76 -5.60 6.52
CA GLY A 80 11.98 -6.11 7.17
C GLY A 80 13.05 -6.61 6.19
N LEU A 81 13.04 -6.12 4.95
CA LEU A 81 13.97 -6.59 3.91
C LEU A 81 15.23 -5.71 3.75
N ILE A 82 15.19 -4.46 4.20
CA ILE A 82 16.33 -3.55 4.09
C ILE A 82 17.38 -3.88 5.17
N PRO A 83 18.66 -4.09 4.80
CA PRO A 83 19.74 -4.31 5.75
C PRO A 83 19.86 -3.19 6.79
N LYS A 84 19.99 -3.55 8.07
CA LYS A 84 20.02 -2.58 9.18
C LYS A 84 21.14 -1.55 9.06
N GLU A 85 22.30 -1.99 8.59
CA GLU A 85 23.50 -1.17 8.39
C GLU A 85 23.30 -0.04 7.38
N HIS A 86 22.34 -0.14 6.47
CA HIS A 86 22.03 0.89 5.49
C HIS A 86 20.91 1.84 5.91
N GLN A 87 20.08 1.45 6.87
CA GLN A 87 18.85 2.18 7.18
C GLN A 87 19.09 3.60 7.68
N ASN A 88 20.10 3.80 8.55
CA ASN A 88 20.44 5.14 9.05
C ASN A 88 20.81 6.09 7.91
N GLY A 89 21.70 5.69 7.01
CA GLY A 89 22.13 6.55 5.90
C GLY A 89 21.01 6.90 4.92
N VAL A 90 20.08 5.97 4.66
CA VAL A 90 18.91 6.25 3.81
C VAL A 90 17.90 7.15 4.53
N ALA A 91 17.68 6.94 5.82
CA ALA A 91 16.79 7.79 6.62
C ALA A 91 17.33 9.23 6.72
N GLU A 92 18.65 9.43 6.92
CA GLU A 92 19.30 10.74 6.88
C GLU A 92 19.12 11.42 5.52
N LEU A 93 19.32 10.66 4.42
CA LEU A 93 19.12 11.17 3.08
C LEU A 93 17.69 11.67 2.87
N TYR A 94 16.69 10.87 3.24
CA TYR A 94 15.28 11.24 3.07
C TYR A 94 14.88 12.41 3.98
N LEU A 95 15.36 12.46 5.23
CA LEU A 95 15.08 13.58 6.12
C LEU A 95 15.70 14.87 5.59
N SER A 96 16.92 14.83 5.04
CA SER A 96 17.62 15.99 4.46
C SER A 96 16.97 16.54 3.19
N ALA A 97 16.13 15.75 2.51
CA ALA A 97 15.40 16.15 1.32
C ALA A 97 14.08 16.90 1.62
N VAL A 98 13.65 16.91 2.88
CA VAL A 98 12.50 17.70 3.33
C VAL A 98 12.85 19.19 3.26
N THR A 99 11.96 20.00 2.69
CA THR A 99 12.22 21.44 2.62
C THR A 99 12.14 22.12 4.00
N PRO A 100 12.76 23.29 4.19
CA PRO A 100 12.63 24.06 5.44
C PRO A 100 11.18 24.39 5.82
N GLU A 101 10.28 24.48 4.83
CA GLU A 101 8.84 24.71 5.03
C GLU A 101 8.10 23.42 5.48
N GLY A 102 8.71 22.25 5.35
CA GLY A 102 8.13 20.96 5.68
C GLY A 102 7.45 20.27 4.48
N ASP A 103 7.75 20.66 3.25
CA ASP A 103 7.24 19.98 2.08
C ASP A 103 8.01 18.67 1.86
N GLY A 104 7.26 17.59 1.58
CA GLY A 104 7.80 16.28 1.24
C GLY A 104 8.24 16.17 -0.22
N PHE A 105 8.62 14.97 -0.63
CA PHE A 105 9.11 14.68 -1.98
C PHE A 105 8.63 13.30 -2.44
N ASP A 106 8.80 13.00 -3.72
CA ASP A 106 8.44 11.72 -4.34
C ASP A 106 9.61 10.71 -4.31
N CYS A 107 10.75 11.14 -4.85
CA CYS A 107 11.96 10.30 -4.91
C CYS A 107 13.23 11.15 -4.96
N ILE A 108 14.38 10.50 -4.76
CA ILE A 108 15.71 11.08 -4.93
C ILE A 108 16.41 10.31 -6.03
N LYS A 109 16.86 11.01 -7.08
CA LYS A 109 17.67 10.41 -8.14
C LYS A 109 19.05 10.03 -7.64
N PHE A 110 19.75 9.16 -8.37
CA PHE A 110 21.07 8.69 -7.96
C PHE A 110 22.15 9.78 -8.01
N ASP A 111 21.91 10.87 -8.77
CA ASP A 111 22.72 12.09 -8.76
C ASP A 111 22.44 13.02 -7.56
N GLY A 112 21.55 12.62 -6.65
CA GLY A 112 21.17 13.41 -5.47
C GLY A 112 20.04 14.42 -5.72
N SER A 113 19.59 14.60 -6.95
CA SER A 113 18.50 15.54 -7.23
C SER A 113 17.16 15.05 -6.67
N VAL A 114 16.45 15.94 -5.95
CA VAL A 114 15.19 15.65 -5.28
C VAL A 114 14.01 15.96 -6.20
N MET A 115 13.11 14.99 -6.36
CA MET A 115 11.86 15.12 -7.09
C MET A 115 10.70 15.32 -6.11
N GLN A 116 10.21 16.54 -6.03
CA GLN A 116 9.13 16.90 -5.09
C GLN A 116 7.71 16.63 -5.62
N ARG A 117 7.58 16.06 -6.82
CA ARG A 117 6.31 15.94 -7.56
C ARG A 117 6.14 14.53 -8.09
N PRO A 118 4.90 13.97 -8.15
CA PRO A 118 4.69 12.69 -8.76
C PRO A 118 4.99 12.73 -10.27
N GLY A 119 5.77 11.78 -10.74
CA GLY A 119 6.10 11.60 -12.15
C GLY A 119 7.02 12.66 -12.74
N TYR A 120 7.65 12.31 -13.83
CA TYR A 120 8.68 13.11 -14.49
C TYR A 120 8.14 14.45 -15.00
N ASN A 121 8.68 15.56 -14.52
CA ASN A 121 8.84 16.86 -15.17
C ASN A 121 7.62 17.74 -15.49
N ARG A 122 6.36 17.40 -15.18
CA ARG A 122 5.22 18.21 -15.65
C ARG A 122 4.10 18.37 -14.64
N ILE A 123 4.43 18.63 -13.38
CA ILE A 123 3.38 18.75 -12.40
C ILE A 123 3.35 20.18 -11.87
N SER A 124 2.14 20.61 -11.52
CA SER A 124 1.68 21.88 -10.99
C SER A 124 2.53 22.59 -9.92
N GLY A 125 3.76 22.16 -9.66
CA GLY A 125 4.62 22.75 -8.64
C GLY A 125 4.27 22.33 -7.21
N LYS A 126 3.26 21.49 -7.01
CA LYS A 126 2.81 21.03 -5.68
C LYS A 126 3.48 19.73 -5.30
N PRO A 127 3.90 19.53 -4.02
CA PRO A 127 4.46 18.28 -3.53
C PRO A 127 3.49 17.12 -3.70
N VAL A 128 4.02 15.91 -3.83
CA VAL A 128 3.22 14.69 -3.77
C VAL A 128 2.68 14.49 -2.35
N MET A 129 1.39 14.16 -2.25
CA MET A 129 0.70 14.15 -0.95
C MET A 129 1.26 13.10 0.02
N ASP A 130 1.62 11.92 -0.45
CA ASP A 130 2.16 10.84 0.39
C ASP A 130 3.59 11.10 0.89
N GLY A 131 4.32 11.99 0.24
CA GLY A 131 5.63 12.46 0.72
C GLY A 131 5.58 13.08 2.12
N TYR A 132 4.46 13.66 2.51
CA TYR A 132 4.28 14.20 3.87
C TYR A 132 4.23 13.13 4.96
N THR A 133 3.94 11.89 4.63
CA THR A 133 3.72 10.80 5.60
C THR A 133 4.80 9.74 5.59
N TYR A 134 5.38 9.42 4.43
CA TYR A 134 6.34 8.32 4.32
C TYR A 134 7.70 8.62 4.95
N VAL A 135 8.13 9.88 5.07
CA VAL A 135 9.35 10.20 5.83
C VAL A 135 9.18 9.79 7.29
N THR A 136 8.02 10.06 7.89
CA THR A 136 7.72 9.60 9.27
C THR A 136 7.81 8.08 9.38
N ALA A 137 7.26 7.35 8.41
CA ALA A 137 7.32 5.90 8.40
C ALA A 137 8.76 5.36 8.30
N VAL A 138 9.60 5.97 7.46
CA VAL A 138 11.02 5.59 7.35
C VAL A 138 11.75 5.84 8.67
N ILE A 139 11.60 7.01 9.27
CA ILE A 139 12.24 7.34 10.55
C ILE A 139 11.76 6.39 11.66
N TYR A 140 10.45 6.15 11.75
CA TYR A 140 9.87 5.22 12.73
C TYR A 140 10.41 3.79 12.58
N GLU A 141 10.41 3.24 11.37
CA GLU A 141 10.91 1.88 11.15
C GLU A 141 12.43 1.79 11.34
N THR A 142 13.19 2.83 10.95
CA THR A 142 14.64 2.90 11.19
C THR A 142 14.92 2.87 12.70
N TRP A 143 14.28 3.74 13.48
CA TRP A 143 14.43 3.75 14.94
C TRP A 143 14.05 2.40 15.56
N LYS A 144 12.93 1.85 15.18
CA LYS A 144 12.41 0.57 15.70
C LYS A 144 13.33 -0.61 15.39
N GLN A 145 13.95 -0.64 14.22
CA GLN A 145 14.82 -1.74 13.79
C GLN A 145 16.27 -1.59 14.25
N THR A 146 16.78 -0.37 14.33
CA THR A 146 18.19 -0.09 14.72
C THR A 146 18.35 0.23 16.19
N GLY A 147 17.33 0.81 16.85
CA GLY A 147 17.41 1.35 18.21
C GLY A 147 18.20 2.65 18.32
N ASP A 148 18.55 3.29 17.18
CA ASP A 148 19.41 4.46 17.18
C ASP A 148 18.68 5.71 17.69
N ALA A 149 19.17 6.27 18.81
CA ALA A 149 18.58 7.42 19.48
C ALA A 149 18.68 8.74 18.68
N GLN A 150 19.48 8.79 17.60
CA GLN A 150 19.54 9.98 16.75
C GLN A 150 18.18 10.36 16.16
N TRP A 151 17.29 9.38 15.96
CA TRP A 151 15.94 9.56 15.42
C TRP A 151 14.94 10.13 16.42
N LEU A 152 15.32 10.19 17.71
CA LEU A 152 14.54 10.77 18.78
C LEU A 152 14.94 12.22 19.11
N LYS A 153 15.87 12.82 18.38
CA LYS A 153 16.30 14.20 18.58
C LYS A 153 15.16 15.19 18.31
N PRO A 154 15.08 16.28 19.08
CA PRO A 154 14.01 17.29 18.91
C PRO A 154 13.86 17.79 17.49
N GLU A 155 14.97 18.14 16.80
CA GLU A 155 14.96 18.66 15.43
C GLU A 155 14.37 17.67 14.41
N VAL A 156 14.56 16.36 14.61
CA VAL A 156 13.96 15.31 13.76
C VAL A 156 12.45 15.29 14.00
N LEU A 157 12.02 15.19 15.24
CA LEU A 157 10.61 15.06 15.61
C LEU A 157 9.81 16.32 15.23
N ASP A 158 10.39 17.50 15.42
CA ASP A 158 9.78 18.77 15.04
C ASP A 158 9.63 18.88 13.51
N THR A 159 10.60 18.36 12.74
CA THR A 159 10.51 18.29 11.27
C THR A 159 9.36 17.37 10.85
N LEU A 160 9.22 16.18 11.45
CA LEU A 160 8.12 15.26 11.13
C LEU A 160 6.75 15.86 11.49
N ALA A 161 6.62 16.52 12.65
CA ALA A 161 5.40 17.22 13.02
C ALA A 161 5.04 18.31 12.03
N LYS A 162 6.02 19.14 11.66
CA LYS A 162 5.85 20.20 10.65
C LYS A 162 5.40 19.68 9.31
N MET A 163 5.97 18.57 8.83
CA MET A 163 5.53 17.94 7.58
C MET A 163 4.05 17.54 7.60
N LEU A 164 3.62 16.87 8.66
CA LEU A 164 2.23 16.43 8.81
C LEU A 164 1.25 17.62 8.91
N ASP A 165 1.66 18.72 9.54
CA ASP A 165 0.85 19.93 9.65
C ASP A 165 0.84 20.75 8.34
N ARG A 166 1.86 20.60 7.51
CA ARG A 166 1.99 21.27 6.20
C ARG A 166 1.08 20.67 5.13
N MET A 167 0.71 19.39 5.26
CA MET A 167 -0.14 18.70 4.29
C MET A 167 -1.47 19.46 4.10
N PRO A 168 -1.93 19.69 2.85
CA PRO A 168 -3.18 20.40 2.61
C PRO A 168 -4.40 19.67 3.17
N HIS A 169 -5.23 20.37 3.95
CA HIS A 169 -6.46 19.84 4.54
C HIS A 169 -7.68 20.70 4.20
N ARG A 170 -8.84 20.08 4.12
CA ARG A 170 -10.16 20.72 4.13
C ARG A 170 -11.14 19.85 4.94
N ASN A 171 -11.91 20.49 5.80
CA ASN A 171 -12.81 19.78 6.72
C ASN A 171 -12.11 18.72 7.58
N GLY A 172 -10.85 18.97 7.94
CA GLY A 172 -10.04 18.08 8.76
C GLY A 172 -9.48 16.85 8.05
N LEU A 173 -9.58 16.73 6.74
CA LEU A 173 -9.05 15.60 5.96
C LEU A 173 -8.08 16.07 4.86
N PRO A 174 -7.06 15.29 4.48
CA PRO A 174 -6.21 15.56 3.32
C PRO A 174 -7.03 15.89 2.09
N TRP A 175 -6.65 16.97 1.39
CA TRP A 175 -7.51 17.52 0.36
C TRP A 175 -6.74 18.09 -0.83
N ILE A 176 -7.29 17.83 -2.03
CA ILE A 176 -6.85 18.41 -3.30
C ILE A 176 -7.96 19.28 -3.86
N ASN A 177 -7.63 20.52 -4.21
CA ASN A 177 -8.58 21.46 -4.79
C ASN A 177 -9.12 20.93 -6.13
N PRO A 178 -10.43 20.70 -6.29
CA PRO A 178 -11.01 20.27 -7.55
C PRO A 178 -10.92 21.31 -8.67
N GLU A 179 -10.83 22.59 -8.33
CA GLU A 179 -10.74 23.72 -9.27
C GLU A 179 -9.29 23.94 -9.75
N GLU A 180 -8.32 23.51 -8.93
CA GLU A 180 -6.90 23.55 -9.26
C GLU A 180 -6.30 22.15 -9.17
N PRO A 181 -6.77 21.20 -9.96
CA PRO A 181 -6.29 19.83 -9.86
C PRO A 181 -4.81 19.77 -10.24
N HIS A 182 -4.10 18.82 -9.64
CA HIS A 182 -2.81 18.45 -10.15
C HIS A 182 -2.97 17.95 -11.60
N GLU A 183 -2.04 18.28 -12.47
CA GLU A 183 -2.02 17.74 -13.84
C GLU A 183 -1.85 16.21 -13.84
N ARG A 184 -1.26 15.69 -12.77
CA ARG A 184 -1.12 14.25 -12.49
C ARG A 184 -1.75 13.89 -11.14
N ALA A 185 -1.59 12.63 -10.76
CA ALA A 185 -2.11 12.15 -9.49
C ALA A 185 -1.51 12.95 -8.31
N PRO A 186 -2.34 13.38 -7.38
CA PRO A 186 -1.87 14.05 -6.18
C PRO A 186 -1.18 13.10 -5.20
N TRP A 187 -1.35 11.82 -5.39
CA TRP A 187 -0.82 10.77 -4.55
C TRP A 187 0.07 9.82 -5.38
N GLY A 188 1.34 9.71 -4.99
CA GLY A 188 2.35 9.06 -5.80
C GLY A 188 2.21 7.55 -5.94
N PHE A 189 1.53 6.86 -5.03
CA PHE A 189 1.26 5.43 -5.15
C PHE A 189 0.19 5.13 -6.21
N ASN A 190 -0.63 6.10 -6.55
CA ASN A 190 -1.65 6.00 -7.58
C ASN A 190 -1.41 7.11 -8.61
N ASP A 191 -0.27 7.05 -9.27
CA ASP A 191 0.35 8.11 -10.06
C ASP A 191 -0.29 8.37 -11.41
N SER A 192 -1.26 7.57 -11.82
CA SER A 192 -2.06 7.80 -13.03
C SER A 192 -3.44 8.39 -12.76
N VAL A 193 -3.93 8.41 -11.52
CA VAL A 193 -5.32 8.73 -11.17
C VAL A 193 -5.45 10.15 -10.61
N GLN A 194 -6.30 10.96 -11.21
CA GLN A 194 -6.53 12.36 -10.83
C GLN A 194 -7.65 12.53 -9.79
N MET A 195 -7.44 12.01 -8.59
CA MET A 195 -8.37 12.17 -7.47
C MET A 195 -8.43 13.62 -7.00
N THR A 196 -9.62 14.11 -6.61
CA THR A 196 -9.80 15.45 -6.01
C THR A 196 -10.87 15.44 -4.91
N GLY A 197 -10.89 16.51 -4.13
CA GLY A 197 -11.64 16.59 -2.88
C GLY A 197 -10.84 15.99 -1.72
N ASN A 198 -11.50 15.50 -0.69
CA ASN A 198 -10.82 14.76 0.37
C ASN A 198 -10.41 13.37 -0.14
N LEU A 199 -9.26 12.89 0.32
CA LEU A 199 -8.60 11.67 -0.17
C LEU A 199 -8.58 10.59 0.90
N PHE A 200 -9.19 9.44 0.62
CA PHE A 200 -9.34 8.35 1.59
C PHE A 200 -7.99 7.73 1.98
N PHE A 201 -7.24 7.19 1.02
CA PHE A 201 -5.99 6.50 1.31
C PHE A 201 -4.96 7.42 1.96
N MET A 202 -4.91 8.69 1.55
CA MET A 202 -4.06 9.70 2.19
C MET A 202 -4.43 9.94 3.65
N SER A 203 -5.72 9.91 3.98
CA SER A 203 -6.18 10.01 5.37
C SER A 203 -5.72 8.82 6.21
N LEU A 204 -5.67 7.61 5.63
CA LEU A 204 -5.14 6.42 6.30
C LEU A 204 -3.62 6.55 6.56
N LEU A 205 -2.88 7.06 5.58
CA LEU A 205 -1.44 7.31 5.73
C LEU A 205 -1.17 8.37 6.81
N GLU A 206 -1.97 9.44 6.89
CA GLU A 206 -1.85 10.45 7.96
C GLU A 206 -2.14 9.83 9.34
N ILE A 207 -3.21 9.03 9.48
CA ILE A 207 -3.52 8.33 10.74
C ILE A 207 -2.32 7.49 11.19
N ARG A 208 -1.72 6.72 10.27
CA ARG A 208 -0.53 5.92 10.57
C ARG A 208 0.62 6.82 11.03
N ALA A 209 0.98 7.84 10.25
CA ALA A 209 2.09 8.72 10.54
C ALA A 209 1.93 9.47 11.88
N ARG A 210 0.72 9.93 12.22
CA ARG A 210 0.43 10.56 13.52
C ARG A 210 0.62 9.58 14.70
N ARG A 211 0.22 8.31 14.54
CA ARG A 211 0.44 7.26 15.54
C ARG A 211 1.92 6.91 15.69
N GLU A 212 2.65 6.80 14.59
CA GLU A 212 4.10 6.57 14.55
C GLU A 212 4.85 7.73 15.23
N LEU A 213 4.52 8.98 14.89
CA LEU A 213 5.10 10.17 15.53
C LEU A 213 4.79 10.21 17.03
N ALA A 214 3.56 9.92 17.46
CA ALA A 214 3.23 9.85 18.89
C ALA A 214 4.07 8.81 19.63
N THR A 215 4.41 7.70 18.98
CA THR A 215 5.30 6.67 19.55
C THR A 215 6.73 7.17 19.66
N LEU A 216 7.26 7.84 18.64
CA LEU A 216 8.59 8.45 18.66
C LEU A 216 8.70 9.54 19.76
N LEU A 217 7.68 10.43 19.83
CA LEU A 217 7.62 11.47 20.89
C LEU A 217 7.60 10.86 22.30
N THR A 218 6.85 9.76 22.48
CA THR A 218 6.83 9.03 23.75
C THR A 218 8.21 8.45 24.10
N ALA A 219 8.88 7.81 23.13
CA ALA A 219 10.20 7.24 23.31
C ALA A 219 11.28 8.31 23.58
N ALA A 220 11.10 9.50 23.04
CA ALA A 220 12.00 10.65 23.26
C ALA A 220 11.74 11.38 24.59
N GLY A 221 10.70 11.02 25.35
CA GLY A 221 10.32 11.71 26.58
C GLY A 221 9.83 13.15 26.35
N ARG A 222 9.20 13.42 25.19
CA ARG A 222 8.61 14.74 24.88
C ARG A 222 7.41 15.05 25.79
N PRO A 223 7.02 16.32 25.93
CA PRO A 223 5.88 16.71 26.77
C PRO A 223 4.59 15.94 26.40
N ASP A 224 3.84 15.53 27.42
CA ASP A 224 2.57 14.79 27.26
C ASP A 224 1.58 15.52 26.36
N ALA A 225 1.58 16.85 26.36
CA ALA A 225 0.72 17.65 25.49
C ALA A 225 1.00 17.44 24.00
N GLU A 226 2.27 17.29 23.61
CA GLU A 226 2.65 17.03 22.20
C GLU A 226 2.23 15.61 21.79
N ILE A 227 2.46 14.63 22.66
CA ILE A 227 2.06 13.24 22.43
C ILE A 227 0.54 13.16 22.31
N ALA A 228 -0.19 13.80 23.24
CA ALA A 228 -1.65 13.83 23.24
C ALA A 228 -2.21 14.48 21.96
N ALA A 229 -1.60 15.57 21.49
CA ALA A 229 -2.03 16.25 20.26
C ALA A 229 -1.97 15.31 19.04
N GLN A 230 -0.90 14.53 18.86
CA GLN A 230 -0.80 13.58 17.75
C GLN A 230 -1.82 12.43 17.87
N ARG A 231 -2.02 11.89 19.07
CA ARG A 231 -3.01 10.83 19.33
C ARG A 231 -4.43 11.33 19.11
N GLN A 232 -4.75 12.53 19.59
CA GLN A 232 -6.06 13.16 19.39
C GLN A 232 -6.33 13.37 17.90
N ARG A 233 -5.36 13.93 17.19
CA ARG A 233 -5.48 14.15 15.74
C ARG A 233 -5.71 12.85 14.98
N ALA A 234 -4.99 11.78 15.30
CA ALA A 234 -5.22 10.46 14.72
C ALA A 234 -6.64 9.94 15.00
N THR A 235 -7.16 10.14 16.20
CA THR A 235 -8.52 9.74 16.59
C THR A 235 -9.58 10.53 15.83
N GLU A 236 -9.41 11.84 15.70
CA GLU A 236 -10.31 12.72 14.91
C GLU A 236 -10.35 12.28 13.45
N LEU A 237 -9.20 11.97 12.86
CA LEU A 237 -9.11 11.48 11.50
C LEU A 237 -9.87 10.14 11.32
N VAL A 238 -9.77 9.21 12.27
CA VAL A 238 -10.53 7.95 12.24
C VAL A 238 -12.03 8.22 12.17
N LEU A 239 -12.54 9.13 12.99
CA LEU A 239 -13.97 9.50 12.99
C LEU A 239 -14.39 10.15 11.66
N LEU A 240 -13.55 11.09 11.16
CA LEU A 240 -13.80 11.79 9.91
C LEU A 240 -13.78 10.83 8.70
N VAL A 241 -12.81 9.93 8.63
CA VAL A 241 -12.70 8.89 7.59
C VAL A 241 -13.96 8.04 7.55
N ASN A 242 -14.38 7.53 8.69
CA ASN A 242 -15.54 6.66 8.78
C ASN A 242 -16.85 7.37 8.42
N ARG A 243 -16.97 8.66 8.69
CA ARG A 243 -18.14 9.47 8.33
C ARG A 243 -18.15 9.88 6.86
N THR A 244 -16.98 10.16 6.28
CA THR A 244 -16.87 10.82 4.97
C THR A 244 -16.83 9.84 3.81
N PHE A 245 -16.10 8.72 3.95
CA PHE A 245 -15.83 7.83 2.82
C PHE A 245 -16.62 6.53 2.83
N TRP A 246 -17.20 6.13 3.97
CA TRP A 246 -17.96 4.90 4.04
C TRP A 246 -19.22 4.95 3.20
N ASP A 247 -19.38 3.95 2.32
CA ASP A 247 -20.61 3.73 1.57
C ASP A 247 -21.38 2.56 2.19
N ASP A 248 -22.40 2.91 2.96
CA ASP A 248 -23.17 1.91 3.68
C ASP A 248 -23.97 0.98 2.78
N ALA A 249 -24.42 1.44 1.61
CA ALA A 249 -25.14 0.60 0.65
C ALA A 249 -24.22 -0.42 -0.03
N PHE A 250 -22.95 -0.04 -0.26
CA PHE A 250 -22.00 -0.89 -0.98
C PHE A 250 -21.14 -1.75 -0.03
N GLY A 251 -20.81 -1.25 1.15
CA GLY A 251 -20.00 -1.97 2.14
C GLY A 251 -18.49 -1.80 1.96
N LEU A 252 -18.04 -0.77 1.23
CA LEU A 252 -16.65 -0.36 1.08
C LEU A 252 -16.51 1.15 1.26
N TYR A 253 -15.28 1.62 1.40
CA TYR A 253 -14.96 3.04 1.37
C TYR A 253 -14.76 3.55 -0.06
N ARG A 254 -15.16 4.80 -0.31
CA ARG A 254 -14.86 5.51 -1.56
C ARG A 254 -13.48 6.15 -1.52
N ALA A 255 -12.77 6.17 -2.66
CA ALA A 255 -11.41 6.67 -2.76
C ALA A 255 -11.28 8.20 -2.56
N ALA A 256 -12.28 8.97 -2.99
CA ALA A 256 -12.28 10.43 -2.90
C ALA A 256 -13.71 11.00 -2.79
N THR A 257 -13.83 12.32 -2.50
CA THR A 257 -15.14 12.95 -2.33
C THR A 257 -15.65 13.71 -3.55
N VAL A 258 -14.81 14.08 -4.52
CA VAL A 258 -15.23 14.84 -5.70
C VAL A 258 -14.95 14.08 -6.98
N ARG A 259 -13.71 13.88 -7.39
CA ARG A 259 -13.34 13.15 -8.60
C ARG A 259 -12.69 11.81 -8.22
N CYS A 260 -12.95 10.76 -8.99
CA CYS A 260 -12.52 9.39 -8.72
C CYS A 260 -13.12 8.85 -7.41
N ARG A 261 -14.45 8.89 -7.32
CA ARG A 261 -15.23 8.44 -6.15
C ARG A 261 -15.51 6.94 -6.14
N GLN A 262 -14.84 6.16 -6.98
CA GLN A 262 -14.97 4.72 -7.03
C GLN A 262 -14.67 4.09 -5.67
N HIS A 263 -15.15 2.86 -5.47
CA HIS A 263 -14.86 2.09 -4.26
C HIS A 263 -13.41 1.61 -4.27
N ASP A 264 -12.73 1.82 -3.15
CA ASP A 264 -11.32 1.53 -2.99
C ASP A 264 -11.13 0.20 -2.24
N VAL A 265 -10.81 -0.87 -2.97
CA VAL A 265 -10.54 -2.20 -2.40
C VAL A 265 -9.25 -2.15 -1.56
N TRP A 266 -8.19 -1.52 -2.07
CA TRP A 266 -6.91 -1.45 -1.36
C TRP A 266 -7.02 -0.59 -0.09
N GLY A 267 -7.62 0.58 -0.21
CA GLY A 267 -7.85 1.45 0.93
C GLY A 267 -8.77 0.83 1.96
N SER A 268 -9.83 0.11 1.55
CA SER A 268 -10.70 -0.62 2.48
C SER A 268 -9.95 -1.73 3.22
N ALA A 269 -9.10 -2.50 2.54
CA ALA A 269 -8.23 -3.49 3.18
C ALA A 269 -7.23 -2.83 4.14
N TYR A 270 -6.63 -1.71 3.74
CA TYR A 270 -5.66 -0.98 4.56
C TYR A 270 -6.31 -0.33 5.78
N ALA A 271 -7.57 0.12 5.68
CA ALA A 271 -8.34 0.63 6.83
C ALA A 271 -8.57 -0.45 7.90
N VAL A 272 -8.86 -1.69 7.49
CA VAL A 272 -8.96 -2.83 8.42
C VAL A 272 -7.58 -3.17 9.00
N TRP A 273 -6.54 -3.18 8.18
CA TRP A 273 -5.14 -3.41 8.59
C TRP A 273 -4.69 -2.45 9.69
N LEU A 274 -5.04 -1.16 9.58
CA LEU A 274 -4.72 -0.11 10.54
C LEU A 274 -5.65 -0.03 11.75
N GLY A 275 -6.73 -0.83 11.80
CA GLY A 275 -7.77 -0.72 12.82
C GLY A 275 -8.52 0.62 12.76
N VAL A 276 -8.71 1.16 11.55
CA VAL A 276 -9.49 2.38 11.28
C VAL A 276 -10.96 2.04 11.03
N ALA A 277 -11.22 0.95 10.31
CA ALA A 277 -12.55 0.42 10.13
C ALA A 277 -13.05 -0.20 11.45
N PRO A 278 -14.24 0.21 11.98
CA PRO A 278 -14.89 -0.48 13.08
C PRO A 278 -15.17 -1.95 12.74
N ASP A 279 -15.32 -2.81 13.76
CA ASP A 279 -15.45 -4.26 13.55
C ASP A 279 -16.60 -4.67 12.63
N ASP A 280 -17.76 -4.03 12.77
CA ASP A 280 -18.92 -4.27 11.90
C ASP A 280 -18.63 -3.94 10.44
N ARG A 281 -17.89 -2.86 10.17
CA ARG A 281 -17.45 -2.49 8.82
C ARG A 281 -16.33 -3.38 8.32
N ALA A 282 -15.38 -3.73 9.18
CA ALA A 282 -14.31 -4.67 8.84
C ALA A 282 -14.88 -6.02 8.40
N ASP A 283 -15.91 -6.51 9.09
CA ASP A 283 -16.61 -7.74 8.71
C ASP A 283 -17.40 -7.60 7.41
N ARG A 284 -18.00 -6.44 7.14
CA ARG A 284 -18.67 -6.17 5.86
C ARG A 284 -17.69 -6.13 4.70
N ILE A 285 -16.55 -5.46 4.87
CA ILE A 285 -15.46 -5.43 3.89
C ILE A 285 -14.95 -6.86 3.61
N ALA A 286 -14.74 -7.64 4.66
CA ALA A 286 -14.28 -9.02 4.53
C ALA A 286 -15.29 -9.90 3.79
N ARG A 287 -16.61 -9.77 4.09
CA ARG A 287 -17.66 -10.46 3.34
C ARG A 287 -17.73 -10.01 1.88
N TYR A 288 -17.60 -8.71 1.62
CA TYR A 288 -17.54 -8.21 0.26
C TYR A 288 -16.36 -8.85 -0.52
N PHE A 289 -15.16 -8.92 0.07
CA PHE A 289 -14.00 -9.56 -0.56
C PHE A 289 -14.21 -11.04 -0.82
N ARG A 290 -14.84 -11.78 0.10
CA ARG A 290 -15.22 -13.18 -0.08
C ARG A 290 -16.19 -13.35 -1.24
N ASP A 291 -17.25 -12.57 -1.26
CA ASP A 291 -18.38 -12.73 -2.20
C ASP A 291 -18.03 -12.28 -3.63
N HIS A 292 -17.01 -11.40 -3.77
CA HIS A 292 -16.52 -10.87 -5.06
C HIS A 292 -15.08 -11.30 -5.37
N TYR A 293 -14.60 -12.37 -4.75
CA TYR A 293 -13.21 -12.81 -4.78
C TYR A 293 -12.66 -12.91 -6.21
N GLU A 294 -13.35 -13.62 -7.11
CA GLU A 294 -12.90 -13.87 -8.49
C GLU A 294 -12.81 -12.57 -9.34
N GLY A 295 -13.51 -11.51 -8.94
CA GLY A 295 -13.48 -10.21 -9.62
C GLY A 295 -12.37 -9.27 -9.15
N ILE A 296 -11.78 -9.53 -7.98
CA ILE A 296 -10.78 -8.66 -7.36
C ILE A 296 -9.43 -9.33 -7.12
N VAL A 297 -9.33 -10.65 -7.31
CA VAL A 297 -8.09 -11.42 -7.14
C VAL A 297 -7.72 -12.12 -8.45
N GLN A 298 -6.48 -11.95 -8.90
CA GLN A 298 -5.88 -12.70 -9.99
C GLN A 298 -4.50 -13.20 -9.58
N ARG A 299 -4.30 -14.50 -9.56
CA ARG A 299 -3.01 -15.12 -9.19
C ARG A 299 -2.46 -14.62 -7.83
N GLY A 300 -3.36 -14.47 -6.84
CA GLY A 300 -3.03 -13.95 -5.52
C GLY A 300 -2.74 -12.44 -5.44
N GLN A 301 -2.87 -11.72 -6.54
CA GLN A 301 -2.68 -10.27 -6.64
C GLN A 301 -4.02 -9.56 -6.72
N ILE A 302 -4.09 -8.32 -6.24
CA ILE A 302 -5.36 -7.65 -5.90
C ILE A 302 -5.59 -6.45 -6.83
N ARG A 303 -6.80 -6.34 -7.38
CA ARG A 303 -7.27 -5.20 -8.12
C ARG A 303 -7.60 -4.02 -7.20
N HIS A 304 -7.33 -2.79 -7.66
CA HIS A 304 -7.56 -1.59 -6.85
C HIS A 304 -9.05 -1.32 -6.60
N MET A 305 -9.90 -1.59 -7.58
CA MET A 305 -11.34 -1.34 -7.54
C MET A 305 -12.14 -2.64 -7.72
N PRO A 306 -13.43 -2.65 -7.39
CA PRO A 306 -14.34 -3.73 -7.75
C PRO A 306 -14.32 -4.06 -9.24
N ALA A 307 -14.66 -5.29 -9.60
CA ALA A 307 -14.81 -5.68 -10.99
C ALA A 307 -15.84 -4.80 -11.70
N GLY A 308 -15.51 -4.33 -12.89
CA GLY A 308 -16.38 -3.44 -13.69
C GLY A 308 -16.29 -1.95 -13.32
N GLU A 309 -15.70 -1.58 -12.18
CA GLU A 309 -15.37 -0.19 -11.89
C GLU A 309 -14.04 0.21 -12.52
N TYR A 310 -13.95 1.49 -12.94
CA TYR A 310 -12.76 2.13 -13.49
C TYR A 310 -12.72 3.58 -13.03
N TRP A 311 -11.50 4.15 -12.91
CA TRP A 311 -11.34 5.53 -12.51
C TRP A 311 -11.98 6.50 -13.51
N ASP A 312 -12.77 7.46 -13.04
CA ASP A 312 -13.42 8.48 -13.87
C ASP A 312 -12.42 9.34 -14.62
N LYS A 313 -11.25 9.57 -14.01
CA LYS A 313 -10.22 10.43 -14.56
C LYS A 313 -8.82 9.92 -14.28
N THR A 314 -8.08 9.73 -15.37
CA THR A 314 -6.65 9.38 -15.32
C THR A 314 -5.85 10.37 -16.17
N CYS A 315 -4.55 10.46 -15.93
CA CYS A 315 -3.63 11.32 -16.69
C CYS A 315 -3.35 10.76 -18.08
N TRP A 316 -3.14 9.43 -18.14
CA TRP A 316 -2.70 8.72 -19.36
C TRP A 316 -3.20 7.28 -19.39
N ASP A 317 -3.75 6.80 -18.30
CA ASP A 317 -4.18 5.43 -18.13
C ASP A 317 -5.56 5.19 -18.76
N LYS A 318 -5.84 3.99 -19.22
CA LYS A 318 -7.11 3.57 -19.82
C LYS A 318 -7.67 2.35 -19.11
N LYS A 319 -8.89 1.97 -19.43
CA LYS A 319 -9.51 0.75 -18.89
C LYS A 319 -8.63 -0.46 -19.16
N ASP A 320 -8.55 -1.36 -18.18
CA ASP A 320 -7.74 -2.58 -18.19
C ASP A 320 -6.26 -2.34 -18.51
N HIS A 321 -5.75 -1.22 -17.97
CA HIS A 321 -4.35 -0.86 -18.09
C HIS A 321 -3.87 -0.26 -16.75
N TYR A 322 -2.64 -0.54 -16.34
CA TYR A 322 -1.92 -0.02 -15.18
C TYR A 322 -2.81 0.09 -13.92
N GLN A 323 -2.94 1.28 -13.31
CA GLN A 323 -3.76 1.48 -12.10
C GLN A 323 -5.27 1.47 -12.35
N ASN A 324 -5.70 1.38 -13.59
CA ASN A 324 -7.09 1.37 -14.00
C ASN A 324 -7.58 -0.02 -14.43
N GLY A 325 -7.20 -1.05 -13.70
CA GLY A 325 -7.73 -2.40 -13.92
C GLY A 325 -6.77 -3.56 -13.66
N HIS A 326 -5.45 -3.33 -13.60
CA HIS A 326 -4.48 -4.38 -13.32
C HIS A 326 -4.50 -4.83 -11.84
N PHE A 327 -3.83 -5.94 -11.58
CA PHE A 327 -3.72 -6.57 -10.25
C PHE A 327 -2.27 -6.42 -9.74
N TRP A 328 -2.12 -6.20 -8.44
CA TRP A 328 -0.87 -5.89 -7.78
C TRP A 328 -0.63 -6.79 -6.56
N GLY A 329 0.60 -7.21 -6.36
CA GLY A 329 0.98 -7.98 -5.17
C GLY A 329 1.03 -7.13 -3.90
N THR A 330 1.33 -5.84 -4.03
CA THR A 330 1.52 -4.92 -2.89
C THR A 330 0.37 -4.95 -1.87
N PRO A 331 -0.93 -4.93 -2.21
CA PRO A 331 -2.01 -4.95 -1.21
C PRO A 331 -2.35 -6.34 -0.67
N THR A 332 -1.75 -7.41 -1.20
CA THR A 332 -2.16 -8.79 -0.85
C THR A 332 -2.09 -9.07 0.65
N GLY A 333 -1.08 -8.53 1.36
CA GLY A 333 -0.96 -8.72 2.80
C GLY A 333 -2.13 -8.10 3.58
N TRP A 334 -2.56 -6.90 3.24
CA TRP A 334 -3.71 -6.22 3.86
C TRP A 334 -5.03 -6.90 3.50
N PHE A 335 -5.15 -7.36 2.26
CA PHE A 335 -6.30 -8.11 1.77
C PHE A 335 -6.46 -9.43 2.53
N CYS A 336 -5.40 -10.23 2.65
CA CYS A 336 -5.40 -11.49 3.39
C CYS A 336 -5.74 -11.27 4.87
N TRP A 337 -5.17 -10.26 5.52
CA TRP A 337 -5.51 -9.88 6.90
C TRP A 337 -7.00 -9.59 7.08
N THR A 338 -7.59 -8.89 6.12
CA THR A 338 -9.03 -8.56 6.15
C THR A 338 -9.88 -9.81 5.90
N LEU A 339 -9.55 -10.59 4.89
CA LEU A 339 -10.31 -11.76 4.47
C LEU A 339 -10.28 -12.89 5.52
N GLU A 340 -9.21 -12.97 6.33
CA GLU A 340 -9.05 -13.95 7.42
C GLU A 340 -10.23 -13.94 8.39
N ARG A 341 -10.88 -12.81 8.59
CA ARG A 341 -12.03 -12.65 9.49
C ARG A 341 -13.22 -13.55 9.12
N VAL A 342 -13.38 -13.92 7.85
CA VAL A 342 -14.59 -14.62 7.37
C VAL A 342 -14.31 -15.78 6.43
N ALA A 343 -13.13 -15.87 5.84
CA ALA A 343 -12.80 -16.88 4.83
C ALA A 343 -11.31 -17.30 4.84
N PRO A 344 -10.83 -17.95 5.91
CA PRO A 344 -9.42 -18.37 6.02
C PRO A 344 -8.96 -19.26 4.85
N SER A 345 -9.84 -20.11 4.31
CA SER A 345 -9.51 -20.96 3.15
C SER A 345 -9.23 -20.18 1.87
N LEU A 346 -9.89 -19.04 1.66
CA LEU A 346 -9.59 -18.15 0.54
C LEU A 346 -8.29 -17.37 0.78
N VAL A 347 -7.92 -17.10 2.02
CA VAL A 347 -6.59 -16.56 2.34
C VAL A 347 -5.51 -17.57 1.95
N ASP A 348 -5.66 -18.83 2.34
CA ASP A 348 -4.72 -19.90 2.01
C ASP A 348 -4.59 -20.05 0.49
N LYS A 349 -5.72 -20.02 -0.24
CA LYS A 349 -5.74 -20.00 -1.71
C LYS A 349 -4.99 -18.80 -2.28
N THR A 350 -5.26 -17.58 -1.76
CA THR A 350 -4.60 -16.34 -2.24
C THR A 350 -3.09 -16.43 -2.09
N VAL A 351 -2.62 -16.91 -0.94
CA VAL A 351 -1.18 -17.08 -0.66
C VAL A 351 -0.57 -18.15 -1.58
N ALA A 352 -1.24 -19.28 -1.77
CA ALA A 352 -0.77 -20.35 -2.65
C ALA A 352 -0.62 -19.85 -4.10
N ASP A 353 -1.65 -19.17 -4.61
CA ASP A 353 -1.68 -18.64 -5.97
C ASP A 353 -0.59 -17.57 -6.17
N LEU A 354 -0.39 -16.68 -5.17
CA LEU A 354 0.68 -15.68 -5.21
C LEU A 354 2.06 -16.31 -5.29
N ILE A 355 2.34 -17.28 -4.43
CA ILE A 355 3.65 -17.96 -4.41
C ILE A 355 3.86 -18.77 -5.69
N ALA A 356 2.83 -19.44 -6.20
CA ALA A 356 2.91 -20.19 -7.45
C ALA A 356 3.20 -19.24 -8.65
N ASP A 357 2.51 -18.11 -8.73
CA ASP A 357 2.76 -17.10 -9.76
C ASP A 357 4.16 -16.52 -9.68
N TYR A 358 4.60 -16.16 -8.47
CA TYR A 358 5.93 -15.59 -8.25
C TYR A 358 7.07 -16.59 -8.54
N LYS A 359 6.87 -17.89 -8.29
CA LYS A 359 7.82 -18.93 -8.70
C LYS A 359 7.89 -19.11 -10.21
N ALA A 360 6.77 -18.97 -10.89
CA ALA A 360 6.67 -19.17 -12.34
C ALA A 360 7.10 -17.93 -13.16
N ARG A 361 6.77 -16.71 -12.69
CA ARG A 361 6.90 -15.46 -13.47
C ARG A 361 7.71 -14.37 -12.78
N GLY A 362 8.14 -14.60 -11.54
CA GLY A 362 8.76 -13.59 -10.67
C GLY A 362 7.74 -12.64 -10.03
N PRO A 363 8.12 -11.97 -8.93
CA PRO A 363 7.32 -10.90 -8.34
C PRO A 363 7.39 -9.65 -9.23
N ASN A 364 6.31 -9.41 -9.96
CA ASN A 364 6.16 -8.25 -10.84
C ASN A 364 5.46 -7.10 -10.11
N GLU A 365 5.62 -5.88 -10.59
CA GLU A 365 4.87 -4.73 -10.10
C GLU A 365 3.37 -4.98 -10.24
N ARG A 366 2.96 -5.47 -11.40
CA ARG A 366 1.55 -5.72 -11.74
C ARG A 366 1.37 -6.81 -12.78
N VAL A 367 0.16 -7.36 -12.82
CA VAL A 367 -0.25 -8.40 -13.77
C VAL A 367 -1.63 -8.12 -14.32
N PHE A 368 -1.91 -8.62 -15.56
CA PHE A 368 -3.24 -8.61 -16.15
C PHE A 368 -3.34 -9.72 -17.20
N GLY A 369 -4.26 -10.66 -17.03
CA GLY A 369 -4.30 -11.88 -17.86
C GLY A 369 -2.95 -12.61 -17.78
N GLU A 370 -2.33 -12.86 -18.91
CA GLU A 370 -0.99 -13.48 -18.98
C GLU A 370 0.16 -12.45 -18.97
N THR A 371 -0.14 -11.15 -19.06
CA THR A 371 0.89 -10.12 -19.09
C THR A 371 1.40 -9.80 -17.69
N THR A 372 2.70 -9.50 -17.60
CA THR A 372 3.38 -9.00 -16.42
C THR A 372 4.16 -7.72 -16.76
N SER A 373 4.46 -6.90 -15.78
CA SER A 373 5.23 -5.67 -16.00
C SER A 373 6.12 -5.36 -14.80
N CYS A 374 7.29 -4.83 -15.08
CA CYS A 374 8.30 -4.44 -14.11
C CYS A 374 8.67 -5.59 -13.14
N PRO A 375 9.48 -6.56 -13.61
CA PRO A 375 9.84 -7.74 -12.83
C PRO A 375 10.73 -7.41 -11.63
N GLU A 376 10.76 -8.30 -10.66
CA GLU A 376 11.57 -8.18 -9.43
C GLU A 376 11.28 -6.87 -8.67
N TYR A 377 9.98 -6.58 -8.45
CA TYR A 377 9.49 -5.39 -7.78
C TYR A 377 9.40 -5.60 -6.27
N LEU A 378 10.04 -4.73 -5.48
CA LEU A 378 10.26 -4.95 -4.05
C LEU A 378 8.98 -4.93 -3.23
N THR A 379 8.06 -4.00 -3.45
CA THR A 379 6.84 -3.91 -2.64
C THR A 379 5.89 -5.07 -2.89
N SER A 380 5.96 -5.71 -4.07
CA SER A 380 5.21 -6.94 -4.36
C SER A 380 5.66 -8.14 -3.52
N VAL A 381 6.82 -8.07 -2.87
CA VAL A 381 7.31 -9.08 -1.92
C VAL A 381 7.19 -8.58 -0.48
N ALA A 382 7.62 -7.35 -0.21
CA ALA A 382 7.77 -6.82 1.14
C ALA A 382 6.44 -6.67 1.88
N THR A 383 5.40 -6.14 1.23
CA THR A 383 4.12 -5.91 1.88
C THR A 383 3.30 -7.20 2.07
N PRO A 384 3.26 -8.17 1.11
CA PRO A 384 2.75 -9.50 1.41
C PRO A 384 3.49 -10.18 2.57
N LEU A 385 4.83 -10.14 2.58
CA LEU A 385 5.64 -10.70 3.66
C LEU A 385 5.25 -10.14 5.03
N GLN A 386 5.14 -8.80 5.14
CA GLN A 386 4.68 -8.13 6.35
C GLN A 386 3.29 -8.62 6.80
N GLY A 387 2.36 -8.73 5.85
CA GLY A 387 1.00 -9.20 6.10
C GLY A 387 0.95 -10.64 6.56
N LEU A 388 1.69 -11.53 5.90
CA LEU A 388 1.73 -12.95 6.24
C LEU A 388 2.40 -13.20 7.60
N LYS A 389 3.45 -12.46 7.96
CA LYS A 389 4.05 -12.53 9.31
C LYS A 389 3.05 -12.15 10.40
N ARG A 390 2.29 -11.08 10.20
CA ARG A 390 1.24 -10.67 11.14
C ARG A 390 0.13 -11.72 11.24
N LEU A 391 -0.28 -12.28 10.11
CA LEU A 391 -1.29 -13.33 10.05
C LEU A 391 -0.82 -14.61 10.77
N GLN A 392 0.43 -15.00 10.52
CA GLN A 392 1.06 -16.13 11.21
C GLN A 392 1.06 -15.96 12.73
N ALA A 393 1.48 -14.76 13.20
CA ALA A 393 1.47 -14.46 14.62
C ALA A 393 0.05 -14.54 15.22
N ALA A 394 -0.96 -14.00 14.54
CA ALA A 394 -2.35 -14.06 14.96
C ALA A 394 -2.89 -15.52 15.00
N ARG A 395 -2.58 -16.35 13.97
CA ARG A 395 -2.97 -17.77 13.94
C ARG A 395 -2.30 -18.60 15.02
N LYS A 396 -1.09 -18.23 15.46
CA LYS A 396 -0.36 -18.87 16.56
C LYS A 396 -0.74 -18.35 17.94
N GLY A 397 -1.63 -17.33 18.04
CA GLY A 397 -2.05 -16.71 19.30
C GLY A 397 -0.95 -15.85 19.95
N LEU A 398 -0.01 -15.31 19.16
CA LEU A 398 1.13 -14.49 19.58
C LEU A 398 0.84 -12.99 19.43
#